data_14d7a73bd2030cb09a2c0d6f7099696c
#
_entry.id   14d7a73bd2030cb09a2c0d6f7099696c
#
_cell.length_a   1.000
_cell.length_b   1.000
_cell.length_c   1.000
_cell.angle_alpha   90.00
_cell.angle_beta   90.00
_cell.angle_gamma   90.00
#
_symmetry.space_group_name_H-M   'P 1'
#
loop_
_entity.id
_entity.type
_entity.pdbx_description
1 polymer ?
#
loop_
_entity_poly.entity_id
_entity_poly.type
_entity_poly.pdbx_seq_one_letter_code
_entity_poly.pdbx_strand_id
1 'polypeptide(L)'
;MPLAFTVYDWGILLAYVALLAFAGYQATRRSKTADDYFLAGHHAPVWLVAVSVLSTMQSAATFLGAPDNSYRGDYSYLTSNFAAIIAAFIVARFLIPRFYAIGATTVYELLEARFDATARRAAAGMYLVGRILASGARLYLAAIAVSMIIFLDVEPQHIIIASAVLVVFGIAFTLFGGLNAVIWSDLVQVVLYLGGAVLVLIFLLVKIPAPAPEIWDALQSAPDGTDKLRLFDWSFNFTKPFTVWAILTGLVLLNIGNAGLD
;
A
#
# COMPACT_ATOMS: atom_id res chain seq x y z
N MET A 1 19.00 -22.18 -12.15
CA MET A 1 19.55 -21.20 -13.12
C MET A 1 18.95 -19.86 -12.72
N PRO A 2 19.73 -18.82 -12.44
CA PRO A 2 19.18 -17.51 -12.27
C PRO A 2 18.51 -17.10 -13.59
N LEU A 3 17.24 -16.76 -13.54
CA LEU A 3 16.50 -16.26 -14.69
C LEU A 3 17.00 -14.83 -14.97
N ALA A 4 18.03 -14.68 -15.79
CA ALA A 4 18.49 -13.37 -16.23
C ALA A 4 17.33 -12.64 -16.93
N PHE A 5 17.17 -11.36 -16.67
CA PHE A 5 16.19 -10.50 -17.34
C PHE A 5 16.37 -10.60 -18.87
N THR A 6 15.30 -10.96 -19.54
CA THR A 6 15.29 -11.04 -20.99
C THR A 6 15.04 -9.65 -21.61
N VAL A 7 15.26 -9.53 -22.90
CA VAL A 7 14.94 -8.27 -23.63
C VAL A 7 13.45 -7.93 -23.51
N TYR A 8 12.58 -8.94 -23.42
CA TYR A 8 11.14 -8.73 -23.24
C TYR A 8 10.81 -8.16 -21.86
N ASP A 9 11.50 -8.61 -20.81
CA ASP A 9 11.30 -8.12 -19.45
C ASP A 9 11.72 -6.64 -19.33
N TRP A 10 12.86 -6.28 -19.94
CA TRP A 10 13.29 -4.88 -20.04
C TRP A 10 12.31 -4.04 -20.86
N GLY A 11 11.77 -4.60 -21.95
CA GLY A 11 10.75 -3.94 -22.75
C GLY A 11 9.48 -3.62 -21.95
N ILE A 12 9.00 -4.57 -21.16
CA ILE A 12 7.82 -4.38 -20.29
C ILE A 12 8.10 -3.35 -19.20
N LEU A 13 9.27 -3.42 -18.56
CA LEU A 13 9.66 -2.44 -17.53
C LEU A 13 9.75 -1.02 -18.09
N LEU A 14 10.40 -0.86 -19.24
CA LEU A 14 10.51 0.45 -19.89
C LEU A 14 9.15 0.98 -20.34
N ALA A 15 8.28 0.13 -20.87
CA ALA A 15 6.92 0.50 -21.23
C ALA A 15 6.11 0.98 -20.01
N TYR A 16 6.26 0.30 -18.87
CA TYR A 16 5.63 0.68 -17.61
C TYR A 16 6.14 2.06 -17.14
N VAL A 17 7.46 2.26 -17.09
CA VAL A 17 8.05 3.55 -16.69
C VAL A 17 7.62 4.67 -17.63
N ALA A 18 7.58 4.41 -18.95
CA ALA A 18 7.11 5.37 -19.94
C ALA A 18 5.62 5.73 -19.75
N LEU A 19 4.79 4.72 -19.42
CA LEU A 19 3.36 4.93 -19.14
C LEU A 19 3.15 5.81 -17.90
N LEU A 20 3.90 5.56 -16.82
CA LEU A 20 3.86 6.40 -15.62
C LEU A 20 4.35 7.83 -15.90
N ALA A 21 5.47 7.96 -16.61
CA ALA A 21 6.01 9.27 -16.99
C ALA A 21 5.02 10.05 -17.87
N PHE A 22 4.35 9.38 -18.81
CA PHE A 22 3.32 9.99 -19.64
C PHE A 22 2.11 10.44 -18.82
N ALA A 23 1.61 9.60 -17.91
CA ALA A 23 0.51 9.96 -17.02
C ALA A 23 0.87 11.17 -16.14
N GLY A 24 2.06 11.18 -15.55
CA GLY A 24 2.59 12.30 -14.77
C GLY A 24 2.71 13.58 -15.60
N TYR A 25 3.26 13.50 -16.82
CA TYR A 25 3.39 14.64 -17.71
C TYR A 25 2.02 15.24 -18.12
N GLN A 26 1.06 14.41 -18.44
CA GLN A 26 -0.31 14.85 -18.77
C GLN A 26 -0.98 15.56 -17.58
N ALA A 27 -0.80 15.05 -16.39
CA ALA A 27 -1.34 15.64 -15.18
C ALA A 27 -0.68 16.98 -14.83
N THR A 28 0.65 17.07 -14.98
CA THR A 28 1.42 18.30 -14.74
C THR A 28 0.97 19.45 -15.63
N ARG A 29 0.64 19.17 -16.88
CA ARG A 29 0.14 20.20 -17.81
C ARG A 29 -1.18 20.82 -17.37
N ARG A 30 -1.95 20.16 -16.52
CA ARG A 30 -3.24 20.63 -16.00
C ARG A 30 -3.11 21.35 -14.65
N SER A 31 -2.01 21.18 -13.94
CA SER A 31 -1.74 21.81 -12.63
C SER A 31 -1.10 23.18 -12.83
N LYS A 32 -1.86 24.27 -12.65
CA LYS A 32 -1.39 25.65 -12.85
C LYS A 32 -1.32 26.46 -11.57
N THR A 33 -2.01 26.02 -10.53
CA THR A 33 -2.11 26.69 -9.22
C THR A 33 -1.60 25.80 -8.10
N ALA A 34 -1.33 26.40 -6.94
CA ALA A 34 -1.00 25.63 -5.72
C ALA A 34 -2.13 24.65 -5.34
N ASP A 35 -3.39 25.06 -5.48
CA ASP A 35 -4.55 24.21 -5.23
C ASP A 35 -4.60 23.01 -6.21
N ASP A 36 -4.28 23.23 -7.48
CA ASP A 36 -4.18 22.13 -8.46
C ASP A 36 -3.07 21.16 -8.06
N TYR A 37 -1.95 21.68 -7.55
CA TYR A 37 -0.79 20.87 -7.20
C TYR A 37 -1.02 20.05 -5.92
N PHE A 38 -1.55 20.65 -4.86
CA PHE A 38 -1.71 20.01 -3.56
C PHE A 38 -3.06 19.31 -3.36
N LEU A 39 -4.13 19.79 -4.02
CA LEU A 39 -5.51 19.33 -3.81
C LEU A 39 -6.19 18.84 -5.10
N ALA A 40 -5.43 18.68 -6.20
CA ALA A 40 -5.94 18.30 -7.51
C ALA A 40 -7.10 19.19 -7.99
N GLY A 41 -7.12 20.48 -7.56
CA GLY A 41 -8.14 21.47 -7.89
C GLY A 41 -9.56 21.10 -7.45
N HIS A 42 -9.71 20.13 -6.56
CA HIS A 42 -11.00 19.56 -6.11
C HIS A 42 -11.87 19.00 -7.26
N HIS A 43 -11.29 18.71 -8.43
CA HIS A 43 -12.02 18.22 -9.61
C HIS A 43 -11.88 16.72 -9.87
N ALA A 44 -11.07 16.02 -9.06
CA ALA A 44 -10.89 14.58 -9.22
C ALA A 44 -12.21 13.84 -8.94
N PRO A 45 -12.67 12.95 -9.83
CA PRO A 45 -13.90 12.20 -9.61
C PRO A 45 -13.75 11.24 -8.41
N VAL A 46 -14.80 11.10 -7.62
CA VAL A 46 -14.80 10.34 -6.35
C VAL A 46 -14.30 8.90 -6.54
N TRP A 47 -14.70 8.22 -7.61
CA TRP A 47 -14.25 6.86 -7.88
C TRP A 47 -12.73 6.78 -8.10
N LEU A 48 -12.15 7.79 -8.77
CA LEU A 48 -10.72 7.82 -9.04
C LEU A 48 -9.91 8.09 -7.76
N VAL A 49 -10.40 8.99 -6.89
CA VAL A 49 -9.82 9.21 -5.56
C VAL A 49 -9.91 7.95 -4.72
N ALA A 50 -11.05 7.23 -4.74
CA ALA A 50 -11.19 5.96 -4.02
C ALA A 50 -10.18 4.89 -4.51
N VAL A 51 -9.94 4.80 -5.83
CA VAL A 51 -8.94 3.91 -6.40
C VAL A 51 -7.52 4.34 -5.98
N SER A 52 -7.23 5.64 -5.96
CA SER A 52 -5.93 6.17 -5.50
C SER A 52 -5.69 5.86 -4.02
N VAL A 53 -6.69 6.04 -3.15
CA VAL A 53 -6.59 5.63 -1.74
C VAL A 53 -6.30 4.14 -1.61
N LEU A 54 -6.99 3.29 -2.38
CA LEU A 54 -6.72 1.86 -2.40
C LEU A 54 -5.28 1.57 -2.83
N SER A 55 -4.78 2.21 -3.89
CA SER A 55 -3.40 2.09 -4.37
C SER A 55 -2.39 2.48 -3.31
N THR A 56 -2.60 3.61 -2.64
CA THR A 56 -1.71 4.13 -1.59
C THR A 56 -1.59 3.16 -0.40
N MET A 57 -2.65 2.42 -0.09
CA MET A 57 -2.63 1.40 0.96
C MET A 57 -1.87 0.14 0.56
N GLN A 58 -1.70 -0.12 -0.74
CA GLN A 58 -0.93 -1.26 -1.23
C GLN A 58 0.57 -0.94 -1.25
N SER A 59 1.39 -1.94 -0.98
CA SER A 59 2.84 -1.80 -0.98
C SER A 59 3.52 -3.10 -1.39
N ALA A 60 4.82 -3.06 -1.67
CA ALA A 60 5.62 -4.27 -1.88
C ALA A 60 5.52 -5.23 -0.68
N ALA A 61 5.46 -4.69 0.55
CA ALA A 61 5.25 -5.49 1.76
C ALA A 61 3.91 -6.21 1.76
N THR A 62 2.83 -5.58 1.28
CA THR A 62 1.51 -6.22 1.18
C THR A 62 1.49 -7.26 0.06
N PHE A 63 2.06 -6.93 -1.10
CA PHE A 63 2.05 -7.81 -2.27
C PHE A 63 2.86 -9.09 -2.07
N LEU A 64 4.00 -8.99 -1.41
CA LEU A 64 4.87 -10.14 -1.12
C LEU A 64 4.54 -10.77 0.23
N GLY A 65 4.26 -9.96 1.24
CA GLY A 65 4.07 -10.42 2.62
C GLY A 65 2.74 -11.12 2.87
N ALA A 66 1.65 -10.72 2.20
CA ALA A 66 0.37 -11.39 2.39
C ALA A 66 0.38 -12.85 1.89
N PRO A 67 0.88 -13.16 0.67
CA PRO A 67 1.07 -14.54 0.23
C PRO A 67 2.04 -15.33 1.11
N ASP A 68 3.16 -14.73 1.54
CA ASP A 68 4.12 -15.40 2.42
C ASP A 68 3.50 -15.75 3.78
N ASN A 69 2.74 -14.82 4.37
CA ASN A 69 1.99 -15.08 5.61
C ASN A 69 1.00 -16.24 5.46
N SER A 70 0.25 -16.27 4.35
CA SER A 70 -0.72 -17.33 4.10
C SER A 70 -0.04 -18.68 3.81
N TYR A 71 1.10 -18.66 3.13
CA TYR A 71 1.89 -19.87 2.85
C TYR A 71 2.48 -20.47 4.11
N ARG A 72 3.10 -19.66 5.00
CA ARG A 72 3.71 -20.10 6.24
C ARG A 72 2.71 -20.36 7.36
N GLY A 73 1.59 -19.64 7.37
CA GLY A 73 0.53 -19.72 8.35
C GLY A 73 -0.80 -20.15 7.76
N ASP A 74 -1.77 -19.27 7.87
CA ASP A 74 -3.14 -19.44 7.41
C ASP A 74 -3.70 -18.13 6.82
N TYR A 75 -5.00 -18.11 6.50
CA TYR A 75 -5.65 -16.92 5.93
C TYR A 75 -6.12 -15.90 6.99
N SER A 76 -5.73 -16.03 8.25
CA SER A 76 -6.09 -15.07 9.30
C SER A 76 -5.62 -13.64 9.00
N TYR A 77 -4.54 -13.47 8.21
CA TYR A 77 -4.13 -12.16 7.70
C TYR A 77 -5.25 -11.42 6.95
N LEU A 78 -6.11 -12.14 6.18
CA LEU A 78 -7.19 -11.52 5.41
C LEU A 78 -8.22 -10.82 6.31
N THR A 79 -8.39 -11.28 7.55
CA THR A 79 -9.32 -10.65 8.50
C THR A 79 -8.86 -9.25 8.93
N SER A 80 -7.60 -8.89 8.72
CA SER A 80 -7.12 -7.52 8.94
C SER A 80 -7.85 -6.48 8.09
N ASN A 81 -8.42 -6.89 6.94
CA ASN A 81 -9.24 -6.00 6.09
C ASN A 81 -10.54 -5.57 6.79
N PHE A 82 -11.09 -6.37 7.70
CA PHE A 82 -12.24 -5.95 8.50
C PHE A 82 -11.89 -4.77 9.41
N ALA A 83 -10.66 -4.74 9.96
CA ALA A 83 -10.20 -3.58 10.72
C ALA A 83 -10.17 -2.30 9.86
N ALA A 84 -9.73 -2.41 8.61
CA ALA A 84 -9.72 -1.28 7.68
C ALA A 84 -11.14 -0.78 7.36
N ILE A 85 -12.11 -1.69 7.16
CA ILE A 85 -13.52 -1.34 6.92
C ILE A 85 -14.11 -0.63 8.14
N ILE A 86 -13.89 -1.15 9.34
CA ILE A 86 -14.38 -0.55 10.60
C ILE A 86 -13.75 0.84 10.77
N ALA A 87 -12.43 0.96 10.58
CA ALA A 87 -11.73 2.22 10.67
C ALA A 87 -12.23 3.25 9.66
N ALA A 88 -12.42 2.84 8.40
CA ALA A 88 -12.96 3.71 7.35
C ALA A 88 -14.35 4.23 7.71
N PHE A 89 -15.23 3.37 8.27
CA PHE A 89 -16.53 3.80 8.75
C PHE A 89 -16.45 4.82 9.89
N ILE A 90 -15.55 4.59 10.87
CA ILE A 90 -15.33 5.50 11.99
C ILE A 90 -14.80 6.85 11.49
N VAL A 91 -13.79 6.84 10.62
CA VAL A 91 -13.21 8.05 10.03
C VAL A 91 -14.26 8.82 9.22
N ALA A 92 -14.99 8.14 8.34
CA ALA A 92 -16.01 8.78 7.50
C ALA A 92 -17.16 9.37 8.33
N ARG A 93 -17.57 8.71 9.43
CA ARG A 93 -18.73 9.14 10.23
C ARG A 93 -18.39 10.19 11.28
N PHE A 94 -17.17 10.17 11.81
CA PHE A 94 -16.81 10.99 12.97
C PHE A 94 -15.70 12.01 12.69
N LEU A 95 -14.64 11.65 11.93
CA LEU A 95 -13.53 12.55 11.68
C LEU A 95 -13.82 13.52 10.54
N ILE A 96 -14.17 12.99 9.36
CA ILE A 96 -14.37 13.80 8.15
C ILE A 96 -15.40 14.93 8.37
N PRO A 97 -16.58 14.71 8.99
CA PRO A 97 -17.52 15.81 9.23
C PRO A 97 -16.95 16.93 10.10
N ARG A 98 -16.05 16.58 11.03
CA ARG A 98 -15.40 17.60 11.89
C ARG A 98 -14.39 18.43 11.13
N PHE A 99 -13.64 17.83 10.21
CA PHE A 99 -12.72 18.56 9.34
C PHE A 99 -13.47 19.58 8.48
N TYR A 100 -14.54 19.15 7.84
CA TYR A 100 -15.39 20.04 7.04
C TYR A 100 -16.04 21.16 7.86
N ALA A 101 -16.50 20.86 9.08
CA ALA A 101 -17.13 21.86 9.96
C ALA A 101 -16.19 22.99 10.39
N ILE A 102 -14.89 22.73 10.48
CA ILE A 102 -13.89 23.71 10.89
C ILE A 102 -13.17 24.31 9.68
N GLY A 103 -13.36 23.74 8.48
CA GLY A 103 -12.62 24.13 7.28
C GLY A 103 -11.13 23.76 7.34
N ALA A 104 -10.77 22.79 8.19
CA ALA A 104 -9.39 22.35 8.37
C ALA A 104 -8.97 21.47 7.18
N THR A 105 -7.79 21.77 6.63
CA THR A 105 -7.17 20.96 5.57
C THR A 105 -6.40 19.76 6.15
N THR A 106 -5.95 19.89 7.38
CA THR A 106 -5.16 18.87 8.07
C THR A 106 -5.66 18.61 9.50
N VAL A 107 -5.40 17.40 10.01
CA VAL A 107 -5.73 17.07 11.42
C VAL A 107 -4.98 17.97 12.42
N TYR A 108 -3.84 18.50 12.01
CA TYR A 108 -3.02 19.38 12.87
C TYR A 108 -3.68 20.75 13.09
N GLU A 109 -4.43 21.27 12.14
CA GLU A 109 -5.24 22.48 12.29
C GLU A 109 -6.39 22.26 13.27
N LEU A 110 -6.96 21.05 13.30
CA LEU A 110 -7.96 20.67 14.30
C LEU A 110 -7.38 20.69 15.72
N LEU A 111 -6.13 20.23 15.88
CA LEU A 111 -5.42 20.27 17.17
C LEU A 111 -5.13 21.72 17.58
N GLU A 112 -4.72 22.57 16.64
CA GLU A 112 -4.51 24.00 16.92
C GLU A 112 -5.79 24.70 17.36
N ALA A 113 -6.91 24.43 16.68
CA ALA A 113 -8.21 25.02 17.04
C ALA A 113 -8.71 24.58 18.42
N ARG A 114 -8.30 23.40 18.89
CA ARG A 114 -8.74 22.89 20.20
C ARG A 114 -7.77 23.18 21.35
N PHE A 115 -6.50 23.25 21.07
CA PHE A 115 -5.43 23.44 22.07
C PHE A 115 -4.66 24.72 21.76
N ASP A 116 -3.56 24.62 21.03
CA ASP A 116 -2.71 25.74 20.64
C ASP A 116 -1.76 25.38 19.47
N ALA A 117 -1.00 26.38 18.99
CA ALA A 117 0.00 26.21 17.94
C ALA A 117 1.17 25.30 18.37
N THR A 118 1.44 25.16 19.67
CA THR A 118 2.49 24.29 20.19
C THR A 118 2.10 22.82 20.04
N ALA A 119 0.85 22.49 20.39
CA ALA A 119 0.28 21.15 20.19
C ALA A 119 0.30 20.75 18.71
N ARG A 120 -0.09 21.66 17.80
CA ARG A 120 0.01 21.46 16.35
C ARG A 120 1.43 21.12 15.92
N ARG A 121 2.42 21.93 16.31
CA ARG A 121 3.83 21.73 15.92
C ARG A 121 4.40 20.43 16.48
N ALA A 122 4.11 20.11 17.72
CA ALA A 122 4.57 18.88 18.35
C ALA A 122 3.99 17.63 17.64
N ALA A 123 2.68 17.62 17.39
CA ALA A 123 2.03 16.52 16.69
C ALA A 123 2.54 16.36 15.25
N ALA A 124 2.69 17.46 14.50
CA ALA A 124 3.25 17.45 13.16
C ALA A 124 4.70 16.94 13.14
N GLY A 125 5.52 17.36 14.11
CA GLY A 125 6.90 16.89 14.25
C GLY A 125 6.99 15.38 14.53
N MET A 126 6.19 14.88 15.47
CA MET A 126 6.12 13.44 15.76
C MET A 126 5.66 12.63 14.55
N TYR A 127 4.65 13.12 13.84
CA TYR A 127 4.18 12.48 12.62
C TYR A 127 5.26 12.43 11.53
N LEU A 128 5.97 13.54 11.28
CA LEU A 128 7.03 13.58 10.28
C LEU A 128 8.13 12.57 10.57
N VAL A 129 8.58 12.47 11.82
CA VAL A 129 9.58 11.46 12.22
C VAL A 129 9.06 10.05 11.97
N GLY A 130 7.84 9.75 12.43
CA GLY A 130 7.20 8.45 12.21
C GLY A 130 7.04 8.12 10.73
N ARG A 131 6.66 9.12 9.93
CA ARG A 131 6.47 8.96 8.47
C ARG A 131 7.78 8.68 7.74
N ILE A 132 8.86 9.37 8.11
CA ILE A 132 10.20 9.13 7.54
C ILE A 132 10.63 7.70 7.82
N LEU A 133 10.50 7.21 9.05
CA LEU A 133 10.88 5.85 9.43
C LEU A 133 10.02 4.80 8.71
N ALA A 134 8.69 5.00 8.68
CA ALA A 134 7.77 4.09 8.00
C ALA A 134 7.99 4.05 6.48
N SER A 135 8.25 5.22 5.86
CA SER A 135 8.55 5.31 4.44
C SER A 135 9.90 4.66 4.11
N GLY A 136 10.91 4.83 4.97
CA GLY A 136 12.21 4.18 4.84
C GLY A 136 12.10 2.65 4.88
N ALA A 137 11.31 2.10 5.80
CA ALA A 137 11.07 0.66 5.87
C ALA A 137 10.37 0.11 4.61
N ARG A 138 9.34 0.81 4.11
CA ARG A 138 8.64 0.42 2.86
C ARG A 138 9.57 0.50 1.65
N LEU A 139 10.38 1.56 1.56
CA LEU A 139 11.37 1.73 0.51
C LEU A 139 12.40 0.62 0.51
N TYR A 140 12.90 0.25 1.68
CA TYR A 140 13.85 -0.84 1.84
C TYR A 140 13.29 -2.17 1.32
N LEU A 141 12.05 -2.51 1.65
CA LEU A 141 11.39 -3.71 1.13
C LEU A 141 11.22 -3.67 -0.40
N ALA A 142 10.85 -2.51 -0.95
CA ALA A 142 10.78 -2.34 -2.40
C ALA A 142 12.17 -2.47 -3.05
N ALA A 143 13.20 -1.93 -2.42
CA ALA A 143 14.57 -2.00 -2.93
C ALA A 143 15.12 -3.44 -2.92
N ILE A 144 14.76 -4.27 -1.93
CA ILE A 144 15.08 -5.70 -1.95
C ILE A 144 14.48 -6.36 -3.20
N ALA A 145 13.18 -6.13 -3.46
CA ALA A 145 12.54 -6.70 -4.63
C ALA A 145 13.19 -6.24 -5.94
N VAL A 146 13.50 -4.95 -6.06
CA VAL A 146 14.19 -4.38 -7.23
C VAL A 146 15.62 -4.96 -7.37
N SER A 147 16.35 -5.11 -6.26
CA SER A 147 17.68 -5.71 -6.26
C SER A 147 17.63 -7.15 -6.75
N MET A 148 16.71 -7.96 -6.23
CA MET A 148 16.51 -9.35 -6.69
C MET A 148 16.17 -9.45 -8.17
N ILE A 149 15.41 -8.50 -8.70
CA ILE A 149 14.99 -8.48 -10.10
C ILE A 149 16.16 -8.07 -11.01
N ILE A 150 16.87 -6.98 -10.69
CA ILE A 150 17.88 -6.38 -11.56
C ILE A 150 19.24 -7.04 -11.39
N PHE A 151 19.68 -7.28 -10.14
CA PHE A 151 21.00 -7.79 -9.83
C PHE A 151 21.03 -9.28 -9.52
N LEU A 152 19.83 -9.91 -9.34
CA LEU A 152 19.64 -11.31 -8.98
C LEU A 152 20.23 -11.69 -7.60
N ASP A 153 20.43 -10.71 -6.75
CA ASP A 153 20.93 -10.87 -5.39
C ASP A 153 20.34 -9.84 -4.43
N VAL A 154 20.69 -9.93 -3.16
CA VAL A 154 20.29 -9.03 -2.08
C VAL A 154 21.49 -8.46 -1.35
N GLU A 155 22.60 -8.25 -2.06
CA GLU A 155 23.78 -7.63 -1.46
C GLU A 155 23.47 -6.19 -1.00
N PRO A 156 24.03 -5.76 0.15
CA PRO A 156 23.76 -4.43 0.69
C PRO A 156 24.03 -3.30 -0.29
N GLN A 157 25.05 -3.43 -1.14
CA GLN A 157 25.41 -2.42 -2.14
C GLN A 157 24.31 -2.29 -3.20
N HIS A 158 23.78 -3.40 -3.70
CA HIS A 158 22.71 -3.41 -4.70
C HIS A 158 21.38 -2.89 -4.13
N ILE A 159 21.07 -3.22 -2.87
CA ILE A 159 19.91 -2.65 -2.18
C ILE A 159 20.04 -1.13 -2.02
N ILE A 160 21.24 -0.63 -1.70
CA ILE A 160 21.48 0.82 -1.60
C ILE A 160 21.27 1.50 -2.95
N ILE A 161 21.81 0.94 -4.03
CA ILE A 161 21.66 1.46 -5.39
C ILE A 161 20.16 1.46 -5.78
N ALA A 162 19.47 0.36 -5.57
CA ALA A 162 18.03 0.25 -5.84
C ALA A 162 17.22 1.28 -5.04
N SER A 163 17.54 1.45 -3.74
CA SER A 163 16.92 2.46 -2.89
C SER A 163 17.14 3.88 -3.41
N ALA A 164 18.36 4.21 -3.80
CA ALA A 164 18.68 5.54 -4.34
C ALA A 164 17.92 5.83 -5.64
N VAL A 165 17.87 4.86 -6.55
CA VAL A 165 17.11 4.99 -7.81
C VAL A 165 15.62 5.20 -7.53
N LEU A 166 15.02 4.41 -6.63
CA LEU A 166 13.61 4.53 -6.26
C LEU A 166 13.31 5.89 -5.62
N VAL A 167 14.19 6.38 -4.73
CA VAL A 167 14.04 7.70 -4.09
C VAL A 167 14.10 8.82 -5.13
N VAL A 168 15.12 8.82 -5.98
CA VAL A 168 15.30 9.86 -7.01
C VAL A 168 14.10 9.88 -7.96
N PHE A 169 13.67 8.70 -8.42
CA PHE A 169 12.49 8.59 -9.29
C PHE A 169 11.22 9.07 -8.59
N GLY A 170 10.98 8.64 -7.35
CA GLY A 170 9.79 9.03 -6.57
C GLY A 170 9.75 10.52 -6.28
N ILE A 171 10.88 11.12 -5.89
CA ILE A 171 10.98 12.57 -5.66
C ILE A 171 10.73 13.34 -6.97
N ALA A 172 11.40 12.95 -8.05
CA ALA A 172 11.21 13.61 -9.34
C ALA A 172 9.74 13.51 -9.79
N PHE A 173 9.15 12.32 -9.72
CA PHE A 173 7.75 12.13 -10.10
C PHE A 173 6.79 13.00 -9.28
N THR A 174 6.97 13.07 -7.98
CA THR A 174 6.10 13.85 -7.07
C THR A 174 6.30 15.36 -7.26
N LEU A 175 7.55 15.82 -7.38
CA LEU A 175 7.86 17.24 -7.55
C LEU A 175 7.29 17.82 -8.84
N PHE A 176 7.35 17.07 -9.94
CA PHE A 176 6.85 17.54 -11.22
C PHE A 176 5.36 17.31 -11.42
N GLY A 177 4.81 16.24 -10.82
CA GLY A 177 3.46 15.79 -11.09
C GLY A 177 2.37 16.35 -10.17
N GLY A 178 2.70 16.67 -8.93
CA GLY A 178 1.72 17.01 -7.89
C GLY A 178 0.72 15.90 -7.59
N LEU A 179 -0.32 16.19 -6.81
CA LEU A 179 -1.33 15.21 -6.39
C LEU A 179 -2.10 14.62 -7.58
N ASN A 180 -2.37 15.42 -8.59
CA ASN A 180 -3.13 14.96 -9.78
C ASN A 180 -2.39 13.86 -10.55
N ALA A 181 -1.05 13.98 -10.68
CA ALA A 181 -0.24 12.94 -11.32
C ALA A 181 -0.22 11.65 -10.48
N VAL A 182 -0.15 11.77 -9.17
CA VAL A 182 -0.20 10.62 -8.26
C VAL A 182 -1.52 9.87 -8.42
N ILE A 183 -2.66 10.56 -8.38
CA ILE A 183 -3.99 9.95 -8.53
C ILE A 183 -4.13 9.18 -9.86
N TRP A 184 -3.64 9.71 -10.96
CA TRP A 184 -3.70 9.03 -12.26
C TRP A 184 -2.70 7.87 -12.37
N SER A 185 -1.51 8.00 -11.79
CA SER A 185 -0.55 6.89 -11.74
C SER A 185 -1.05 5.74 -10.87
N ASP A 186 -1.75 6.05 -9.80
CA ASP A 186 -2.36 5.06 -8.91
C ASP A 186 -3.38 4.20 -9.64
N LEU A 187 -4.17 4.79 -10.55
CA LEU A 187 -5.08 4.01 -11.40
C LEU A 187 -4.32 2.97 -12.23
N VAL A 188 -3.22 3.37 -12.87
CA VAL A 188 -2.37 2.45 -13.64
C VAL A 188 -1.81 1.34 -12.75
N GLN A 189 -1.33 1.71 -11.56
CA GLN A 189 -0.76 0.76 -10.61
C GLN A 189 -1.79 -0.26 -10.10
N VAL A 190 -3.02 0.19 -9.77
CA VAL A 190 -4.09 -0.72 -9.33
C VAL A 190 -4.47 -1.71 -10.43
N VAL A 191 -4.58 -1.26 -11.68
CA VAL A 191 -4.88 -2.15 -12.81
C VAL A 191 -3.79 -3.20 -12.99
N LEU A 192 -2.52 -2.81 -12.88
CA LEU A 192 -1.40 -3.75 -12.99
C LEU A 192 -1.32 -4.67 -11.77
N TYR A 193 -1.55 -4.16 -10.57
CA TYR A 193 -1.55 -4.95 -9.34
C TYR A 193 -2.63 -6.02 -9.35
N LEU A 194 -3.87 -5.65 -9.64
CA LEU A 194 -4.99 -6.59 -9.70
C LEU A 194 -4.86 -7.53 -10.90
N GLY A 195 -4.48 -7.02 -12.06
CA GLY A 195 -4.24 -7.82 -13.25
C GLY A 195 -3.13 -8.85 -13.03
N GLY A 196 -2.02 -8.45 -12.42
CA GLY A 196 -0.94 -9.36 -12.05
C GLY A 196 -1.39 -10.46 -11.07
N ALA A 197 -2.15 -10.09 -10.04
CA ALA A 197 -2.70 -11.06 -9.09
C ALA A 197 -3.62 -12.09 -9.77
N VAL A 198 -4.51 -11.63 -10.65
CA VAL A 198 -5.40 -12.51 -11.43
C VAL A 198 -4.61 -13.42 -12.37
N LEU A 199 -3.60 -12.89 -13.05
CA LEU A 199 -2.74 -13.69 -13.94
C LEU A 199 -1.98 -14.78 -13.17
N VAL A 200 -1.43 -14.45 -12.00
CA VAL A 200 -0.76 -15.42 -11.12
C VAL A 200 -1.76 -16.50 -10.68
N LEU A 201 -2.96 -16.12 -10.27
CA LEU A 201 -4.00 -17.07 -9.87
C LEU A 201 -4.35 -18.03 -11.02
N ILE A 202 -4.60 -17.51 -12.23
CA ILE A 202 -4.90 -18.32 -13.41
C ILE A 202 -3.71 -19.25 -13.71
N PHE A 203 -2.49 -18.74 -13.68
CA PHE A 203 -1.28 -19.54 -13.91
C PHE A 203 -1.18 -20.71 -12.92
N LEU A 204 -1.40 -20.45 -11.63
CA LEU A 204 -1.37 -21.48 -10.60
C LEU A 204 -2.45 -22.54 -10.82
N LEU A 205 -3.70 -22.13 -11.09
CA LEU A 205 -4.81 -23.04 -11.35
C LEU A 205 -4.58 -23.93 -12.59
N VAL A 206 -3.90 -23.40 -13.60
CA VAL A 206 -3.55 -24.18 -14.81
C VAL A 206 -2.37 -25.12 -14.57
N LYS A 207 -1.43 -24.72 -13.70
CA LYS A 207 -0.20 -25.49 -13.44
C LYS A 207 -0.35 -26.57 -12.37
N ILE A 208 -1.28 -26.41 -11.44
CA ILE A 208 -1.52 -27.41 -10.40
C ILE A 208 -2.31 -28.57 -11.01
N PRO A 209 -1.75 -29.79 -11.08
CA PRO A 209 -2.39 -30.94 -11.76
C PRO A 209 -3.39 -31.63 -10.81
N ALA A 210 -4.24 -30.85 -10.13
CA ALA A 210 -5.24 -31.36 -9.20
C ALA A 210 -6.57 -30.61 -9.38
N PRO A 211 -7.71 -31.29 -9.24
CA PRO A 211 -9.01 -30.64 -9.30
C PRO A 211 -9.23 -29.75 -8.05
N ALA A 212 -10.08 -28.74 -8.20
CA ALA A 212 -10.33 -27.74 -7.14
C ALA A 212 -10.72 -28.34 -5.77
N PRO A 213 -11.54 -29.41 -5.66
CA PRO A 213 -11.84 -30.05 -4.38
C PRO A 213 -10.60 -30.61 -3.69
N GLU A 214 -9.70 -31.26 -4.43
CA GLU A 214 -8.48 -31.83 -3.89
C GLU A 214 -7.52 -30.75 -3.39
N ILE A 215 -7.43 -29.61 -4.12
CA ILE A 215 -6.67 -28.44 -3.68
C ILE A 215 -7.26 -27.90 -2.37
N TRP A 216 -8.58 -27.82 -2.26
CA TRP A 216 -9.27 -27.37 -1.07
C TRP A 216 -9.00 -28.25 0.14
N ASP A 217 -9.14 -29.56 -0.02
CA ASP A 217 -8.87 -30.53 1.03
C ASP A 217 -7.40 -30.53 1.48
N ALA A 218 -6.47 -30.37 0.52
CA ALA A 218 -5.04 -30.24 0.82
C ALA A 218 -4.69 -28.95 1.58
N LEU A 219 -5.41 -27.85 1.33
CA LEU A 219 -5.24 -26.60 2.09
C LEU A 219 -5.87 -26.69 3.49
N GLN A 220 -6.99 -27.39 3.62
CA GLN A 220 -7.65 -27.59 4.91
C GLN A 220 -6.87 -28.52 5.83
N SER A 221 -6.15 -29.50 5.25
CA SER A 221 -5.36 -30.50 5.97
C SER A 221 -3.93 -30.50 5.46
N ALA A 222 -3.23 -29.37 5.65
CA ALA A 222 -1.86 -29.24 5.19
C ALA A 222 -0.91 -30.20 5.93
N PRO A 223 0.23 -30.61 5.30
CA PRO A 223 1.17 -31.59 5.87
C PRO A 223 1.77 -31.17 7.22
N ASP A 224 1.79 -29.87 7.53
CA ASP A 224 2.21 -29.30 8.79
C ASP A 224 1.13 -29.35 9.89
N GLY A 225 -0.04 -29.93 9.59
CA GLY A 225 -1.18 -30.02 10.50
C GLY A 225 -1.96 -28.73 10.66
N THR A 226 -1.68 -27.69 9.86
CA THR A 226 -2.42 -26.42 9.91
C THR A 226 -3.59 -26.43 8.93
N ASP A 227 -4.72 -25.82 9.35
CA ASP A 227 -5.79 -25.45 8.43
C ASP A 227 -5.42 -24.11 7.79
N LYS A 228 -4.91 -24.15 6.55
CA LYS A 228 -4.51 -22.97 5.78
C LYS A 228 -5.70 -22.05 5.45
N LEU A 229 -6.92 -22.59 5.43
CA LEU A 229 -8.15 -21.85 5.09
C LEU A 229 -8.75 -21.13 6.30
N ARG A 230 -8.15 -21.27 7.49
CA ARG A 230 -8.63 -20.62 8.70
C ARG A 230 -8.57 -19.10 8.55
N LEU A 231 -9.74 -18.45 8.60
CA LEU A 231 -9.86 -16.99 8.51
C LEU A 231 -9.82 -16.31 9.88
N PHE A 232 -10.44 -16.90 10.89
CA PHE A 232 -10.58 -16.29 12.21
C PHE A 232 -9.81 -17.07 13.27
N ASP A 233 -8.82 -16.43 13.89
CA ASP A 233 -8.14 -16.94 15.08
C ASP A 233 -8.72 -16.28 16.34
N TRP A 234 -9.54 -17.04 17.07
CA TRP A 234 -10.18 -16.59 18.31
C TRP A 234 -9.29 -16.78 19.54
N SER A 235 -8.06 -17.26 19.38
CA SER A 235 -7.16 -17.45 20.51
C SER A 235 -6.84 -16.11 21.17
N PHE A 236 -6.87 -16.09 22.50
CA PHE A 236 -6.49 -14.92 23.29
C PHE A 236 -4.97 -14.92 23.50
N ASN A 237 -4.25 -14.74 22.41
CA ASN A 237 -2.79 -14.79 22.38
C ASN A 237 -2.22 -13.48 21.78
N PHE A 238 -1.61 -12.66 22.64
CA PHE A 238 -1.04 -11.37 22.26
C PHE A 238 0.27 -11.47 21.47
N THR A 239 0.86 -12.66 21.36
CA THR A 239 2.06 -12.84 20.51
C THR A 239 1.71 -13.05 19.04
N LYS A 240 0.45 -13.36 18.73
CA LYS A 240 -0.03 -13.53 17.37
C LYS A 240 -0.62 -12.23 16.83
N PRO A 241 -0.17 -11.74 15.68
CA PRO A 241 -0.58 -10.42 15.16
C PRO A 241 -2.02 -10.39 14.59
N PHE A 242 -2.55 -11.53 14.15
CA PHE A 242 -3.83 -11.60 13.40
C PHE A 242 -4.92 -12.36 14.14
N THR A 243 -4.94 -12.30 15.48
CA THR A 243 -6.11 -12.76 16.24
C THR A 243 -7.25 -11.76 16.10
N VAL A 244 -8.51 -12.21 16.24
CA VAL A 244 -9.69 -11.33 16.20
C VAL A 244 -9.56 -10.18 17.21
N TRP A 245 -8.99 -10.42 18.36
CA TRP A 245 -8.78 -9.41 19.41
C TRP A 245 -7.75 -8.34 19.00
N ALA A 246 -6.62 -8.76 18.42
CA ALA A 246 -5.61 -7.83 17.91
C ALA A 246 -6.17 -6.99 16.76
N ILE A 247 -7.01 -7.59 15.89
CA ILE A 247 -7.66 -6.91 14.78
C ILE A 247 -8.63 -5.83 15.28
N LEU A 248 -9.54 -6.19 16.18
CA LEU A 248 -10.57 -5.27 16.68
C LEU A 248 -10.03 -4.13 17.53
N THR A 249 -8.86 -4.30 18.14
CA THR A 249 -8.23 -3.27 18.98
C THR A 249 -7.09 -2.58 18.23
N GLY A 250 -5.95 -3.24 18.10
CA GLY A 250 -4.73 -2.63 17.58
C GLY A 250 -4.82 -2.22 16.11
N LEU A 251 -5.31 -3.13 15.25
CA LEU A 251 -5.37 -2.83 13.81
C LEU A 251 -6.46 -1.82 13.44
N VAL A 252 -7.59 -1.79 14.15
CA VAL A 252 -8.59 -0.74 13.95
C VAL A 252 -8.01 0.62 14.31
N LEU A 253 -7.34 0.75 15.45
CA LEU A 253 -6.69 2.01 15.85
C LEU A 253 -5.59 2.43 14.88
N LEU A 254 -4.76 1.48 14.43
CA LEU A 254 -3.73 1.73 13.42
C LEU A 254 -4.33 2.26 12.11
N ASN A 255 -5.40 1.63 11.63
CA ASN A 255 -6.07 2.06 10.40
C ASN A 255 -6.80 3.40 10.55
N ILE A 256 -7.37 3.71 11.72
CA ILE A 256 -7.91 5.05 12.00
C ILE A 256 -6.79 6.09 11.91
N GLY A 257 -5.62 5.79 12.49
CA GLY A 257 -4.44 6.66 12.38
C GLY A 257 -4.03 6.88 10.92
N ASN A 258 -3.89 5.81 10.15
CA ASN A 258 -3.49 5.90 8.73
C ASN A 258 -4.52 6.65 7.87
N ALA A 259 -5.82 6.40 8.05
CA ALA A 259 -6.86 7.00 7.23
C ALA A 259 -7.28 8.41 7.69
N GLY A 260 -7.00 8.76 8.95
CA GLY A 260 -7.41 10.04 9.53
C GLY A 260 -6.28 11.07 9.66
N LEU A 261 -5.02 10.64 9.52
CA LEU A 261 -3.84 11.51 9.67
C LEU A 261 -3.08 11.72 8.34
N ASP A 262 -3.28 10.84 7.38
CA ASP A 262 -2.76 10.94 6.01
C ASP A 262 -3.78 11.63 5.07
#